data_080073b793917fc6c9d4ede4a0efd7ef
#
_entry.id   080073b793917fc6c9d4ede4a0efd7ef
#
_cell.length_a   1.000
_cell.length_b   1.000
_cell.length_c   1.000
_cell.angle_alpha   90.00
_cell.angle_beta   90.00
_cell.angle_gamma   90.00
#
_symmetry.space_group_name_H-M   'P 1'
#
loop_
_entity.id
_entity.type
_entity.pdbx_description
1 polymer ?
#
loop_
_entity_poly.entity_id
_entity_poly.type
_entity_poly.pdbx_seq_one_letter_code
_entity_poly.pdbx_strand_id
1 'polypeptide(L)'
;MGIRNIRRDGVVAFPNLTYHGQPDPASAKRIVGRVSGLEIEWIQPVRGGKFWSEGLREHGDGIRAIGYNVRTPQEFDDQIKYFASKGVGLVTGGDWQGHQGRGRFAFLDTAGQGAGNTLALIDDPDAEPAPSVDSTPNEYPLTKITHFAWVVRDVREVDSYYASLGFKRLSSVDHNISLDRTYRGQPVTYEMWLGWDRSGDAPFEWVQQITGPDIYLEYLGKHGEGFHHLGVNVTDMDESIKLMTARGAPPSQTAAWNTPRGKGRAVYVDTEPYGGVTLELIYDPR
;
A
#
# COMPACT_ATOMS: atom_id res chain seq x y z
N MET A 1 2.48 -14.47 3.89
CA MET A 1 1.32 -13.86 4.56
C MET A 1 0.14 -14.82 4.47
N GLY A 2 -0.55 -15.06 5.59
CA GLY A 2 -1.75 -15.87 5.59
C GLY A 2 -2.96 -15.04 5.17
N ILE A 3 -3.20 -14.91 3.87
CA ILE A 3 -4.43 -14.27 3.38
C ILE A 3 -5.58 -15.24 3.63
N ARG A 4 -6.62 -14.77 4.31
CA ARG A 4 -7.78 -15.55 4.72
C ARG A 4 -9.06 -15.04 4.05
N ASN A 5 -10.14 -15.80 4.17
CA ASN A 5 -11.46 -15.43 3.67
C ASN A 5 -11.43 -15.02 2.19
N ILE A 6 -10.69 -15.79 1.38
CA ILE A 6 -10.56 -15.50 -0.04
C ILE A 6 -11.91 -15.77 -0.72
N ARG A 7 -12.52 -14.70 -1.25
CA ARG A 7 -13.73 -14.75 -2.06
C ARG A 7 -13.37 -14.45 -3.51
N ARG A 8 -13.85 -15.29 -4.42
CA ARG A 8 -13.68 -15.10 -5.87
C ARG A 8 -15.02 -14.74 -6.47
N ASP A 9 -15.20 -13.46 -6.80
CA ASP A 9 -16.50 -12.96 -7.32
C ASP A 9 -16.67 -13.23 -8.82
N GLY A 10 -15.61 -13.73 -9.50
CA GLY A 10 -15.62 -13.91 -10.95
C GLY A 10 -15.55 -12.58 -11.69
N VAL A 11 -16.32 -12.44 -12.77
CA VAL A 11 -16.43 -11.18 -13.51
C VAL A 11 -17.56 -10.35 -12.93
N VAL A 12 -17.20 -9.20 -12.37
CA VAL A 12 -18.13 -8.21 -11.81
C VAL A 12 -18.29 -7.07 -12.82
N ALA A 13 -19.53 -6.60 -12.99
CA ALA A 13 -19.85 -5.45 -13.83
C ALA A 13 -19.96 -4.17 -13.01
N PHE A 14 -19.43 -3.08 -13.55
CA PHE A 14 -19.51 -1.72 -13.02
C PHE A 14 -20.18 -0.83 -14.08
N PRO A 15 -21.52 -0.90 -14.23
CA PRO A 15 -22.22 -0.22 -15.32
C PRO A 15 -22.20 1.31 -15.20
N ASN A 16 -22.12 1.81 -13.96
CA ASN A 16 -22.16 3.25 -13.65
C ASN A 16 -20.77 3.81 -13.36
N LEU A 17 -19.70 3.09 -13.73
CA LEU A 17 -18.34 3.59 -13.57
C LEU A 17 -18.15 4.86 -14.39
N THR A 18 -17.47 5.82 -13.78
CA THR A 18 -17.02 7.05 -14.47
C THR A 18 -15.51 7.18 -14.41
N TYR A 19 -14.90 7.84 -15.38
CA TYR A 19 -13.50 8.19 -15.41
C TYR A 19 -13.35 9.67 -15.77
N HIS A 20 -12.76 10.48 -14.88
CA HIS A 20 -12.73 11.95 -14.98
C HIS A 20 -14.11 12.54 -15.32
N GLY A 21 -15.15 12.05 -14.66
CA GLY A 21 -16.54 12.50 -14.82
C GLY A 21 -17.24 12.03 -16.11
N GLN A 22 -16.55 11.27 -16.98
CA GLN A 22 -17.17 10.71 -18.19
C GLN A 22 -17.57 9.25 -17.97
N PRO A 23 -18.67 8.77 -18.56
CA PRO A 23 -19.05 7.36 -18.47
C PRO A 23 -17.93 6.43 -18.96
N ASP A 24 -17.59 5.44 -18.16
CA ASP A 24 -16.57 4.42 -18.47
C ASP A 24 -17.03 3.03 -17.95
N PRO A 25 -18.19 2.53 -18.43
CA PRO A 25 -18.71 1.26 -17.93
C PRO A 25 -17.70 0.14 -18.11
N ALA A 26 -17.53 -0.67 -17.06
CA ALA A 26 -16.47 -1.65 -16.99
C ALA A 26 -16.94 -3.03 -16.54
N SER A 27 -16.10 -4.01 -16.78
CA SER A 27 -16.13 -5.29 -16.08
C SER A 27 -14.71 -5.73 -15.72
N ALA A 28 -14.58 -6.38 -14.57
CA ALA A 28 -13.31 -6.87 -14.06
C ALA A 28 -13.47 -8.20 -13.34
N LYS A 29 -12.46 -9.05 -13.37
CA LYS A 29 -12.36 -10.16 -12.42
C LYS A 29 -11.95 -9.60 -11.06
N ARG A 30 -12.65 -10.05 -10.03
CA ARG A 30 -12.46 -9.57 -8.67
C ARG A 30 -12.18 -10.72 -7.72
N ILE A 31 -11.15 -10.54 -6.91
CA ILE A 31 -10.85 -11.42 -5.78
C ILE A 31 -10.68 -10.52 -4.56
N VAL A 32 -11.25 -10.93 -3.45
CA VAL A 32 -11.13 -10.22 -2.17
C VAL A 32 -10.55 -11.19 -1.14
N GLY A 33 -9.67 -10.70 -0.29
CA GLY A 33 -9.12 -11.46 0.83
C GLY A 33 -8.77 -10.56 1.99
N ARG A 34 -8.50 -11.14 3.15
CA ARG A 34 -8.14 -10.39 4.36
C ARG A 34 -6.78 -10.81 4.90
N VAL A 35 -6.00 -9.84 5.36
CA VAL A 35 -4.73 -10.04 6.05
C VAL A 35 -4.54 -8.93 7.08
N SER A 36 -4.17 -9.28 8.30
CA SER A 36 -3.90 -8.32 9.38
C SER A 36 -5.02 -7.30 9.64
N GLY A 37 -6.28 -7.72 9.50
CA GLY A 37 -7.44 -6.83 9.64
C GLY A 37 -7.71 -5.92 8.44
N LEU A 38 -6.86 -5.97 7.41
CA LEU A 38 -7.06 -5.23 6.17
C LEU A 38 -7.74 -6.11 5.12
N GLU A 39 -8.60 -5.50 4.31
CA GLU A 39 -9.11 -6.12 3.10
C GLU A 39 -8.17 -5.81 1.94
N ILE A 40 -7.86 -6.83 1.14
CA ILE A 40 -7.11 -6.70 -0.09
C ILE A 40 -8.02 -7.10 -1.23
N GLU A 41 -8.12 -6.24 -2.22
CA GLU A 41 -8.89 -6.45 -3.42
C GLU A 41 -7.96 -6.55 -4.63
N TRP A 42 -8.08 -7.64 -5.40
CA TRP A 42 -7.40 -7.79 -6.68
C TRP A 42 -8.40 -7.58 -7.80
N ILE A 43 -8.07 -6.62 -8.67
CA ILE A 43 -8.88 -6.25 -9.82
C ILE A 43 -8.09 -6.55 -11.10
N GLN A 44 -8.65 -7.43 -11.93
CA GLN A 44 -8.16 -7.66 -13.29
C GLN A 44 -9.17 -7.10 -14.29
N PRO A 45 -8.89 -5.98 -14.97
CA PRO A 45 -9.80 -5.40 -15.95
C PRO A 45 -10.05 -6.38 -17.10
N VAL A 46 -11.31 -6.52 -17.51
CA VAL A 46 -11.74 -7.35 -18.65
C VAL A 46 -12.22 -6.46 -19.79
N ARG A 47 -13.00 -5.43 -19.47
CA ARG A 47 -13.53 -4.46 -20.43
C ARG A 47 -13.74 -3.11 -19.76
N GLY A 48 -13.40 -2.00 -20.43
CA GLY A 48 -13.51 -0.65 -19.89
C GLY A 48 -12.65 -0.44 -18.65
N GLY A 49 -13.02 0.49 -17.78
CA GLY A 49 -12.32 0.76 -16.53
C GLY A 49 -10.93 1.32 -16.77
N LYS A 50 -10.85 2.49 -17.39
CA LYS A 50 -9.59 3.15 -17.77
C LYS A 50 -8.63 3.28 -16.61
N PHE A 51 -9.11 3.63 -15.42
CA PHE A 51 -8.26 3.72 -14.23
C PHE A 51 -7.45 2.44 -14.01
N TRP A 52 -8.09 1.27 -14.11
CA TRP A 52 -7.41 -0.01 -13.90
C TRP A 52 -6.59 -0.43 -15.11
N SER A 53 -7.16 -0.32 -16.34
CA SER A 53 -6.52 -0.80 -17.55
C SER A 53 -5.33 0.05 -17.97
N GLU A 54 -5.40 1.37 -17.82
CA GLU A 54 -4.30 2.28 -18.07
C GLU A 54 -3.21 2.11 -17.01
N GLY A 55 -3.59 2.03 -15.72
CA GLY A 55 -2.66 1.76 -14.66
C GLY A 55 -1.88 0.46 -14.84
N LEU A 56 -2.56 -0.63 -15.22
CA LEU A 56 -1.91 -1.91 -15.51
C LEU A 56 -0.94 -1.82 -16.71
N ARG A 57 -1.32 -1.09 -17.76
CA ARG A 57 -0.48 -0.89 -18.95
C ARG A 57 0.78 -0.06 -18.64
N GLU A 58 0.65 0.98 -17.81
CA GLU A 58 1.71 1.97 -17.56
C GLU A 58 2.67 1.55 -16.46
N HIS A 59 2.17 0.85 -15.46
CA HIS A 59 2.93 0.53 -14.26
C HIS A 59 3.02 -0.98 -13.95
N GLY A 60 2.33 -1.83 -14.74
CA GLY A 60 2.25 -3.27 -14.45
C GLY A 60 1.38 -3.59 -13.23
N ASP A 61 1.57 -4.81 -12.70
CA ASP A 61 0.92 -5.25 -11.46
C ASP A 61 1.43 -4.42 -10.27
N GLY A 62 0.57 -4.16 -9.28
CA GLY A 62 0.94 -3.43 -8.08
C GLY A 62 -0.25 -2.88 -7.31
N ILE A 63 0.02 -2.26 -6.17
CA ILE A 63 -1.00 -1.55 -5.38
C ILE A 63 -1.27 -0.20 -6.06
N ARG A 64 -2.52 0.03 -6.42
CA ARG A 64 -2.96 1.23 -7.15
C ARG A 64 -3.63 2.27 -6.25
N ALA A 65 -4.23 1.82 -5.15
CA ALA A 65 -4.94 2.70 -4.24
C ALA A 65 -4.97 2.14 -2.82
N ILE A 66 -5.06 3.05 -1.86
CA ILE A 66 -5.39 2.73 -0.47
C ILE A 66 -6.82 3.19 -0.22
N GLY A 67 -7.67 2.23 0.16
CA GLY A 67 -9.09 2.45 0.41
C GLY A 67 -9.40 2.68 1.88
N TYR A 68 -10.31 3.60 2.13
CA TYR A 68 -10.88 3.91 3.44
C TYR A 68 -12.37 3.65 3.43
N ASN A 69 -12.83 2.73 4.27
CA ASN A 69 -14.26 2.54 4.49
C ASN A 69 -14.82 3.73 5.27
N VAL A 70 -15.88 4.32 4.75
CA VAL A 70 -16.69 5.30 5.49
C VAL A 70 -17.75 4.57 6.32
N ARG A 71 -18.23 5.21 7.38
CA ARG A 71 -19.19 4.59 8.31
C ARG A 71 -20.64 4.74 7.86
N THR A 72 -20.90 5.75 7.04
CA THR A 72 -22.26 6.07 6.57
C THR A 72 -22.23 6.67 5.16
N PRO A 73 -23.33 6.52 4.39
CA PRO A 73 -23.47 7.19 3.10
C PRO A 73 -23.29 8.72 3.17
N GLN A 74 -23.71 9.34 4.26
CA GLN A 74 -23.53 10.79 4.46
C GLN A 74 -22.05 11.13 4.63
N GLU A 75 -21.29 10.33 5.40
CA GLU A 75 -19.83 10.53 5.55
C GLU A 75 -19.12 10.43 4.19
N PHE A 76 -19.54 9.51 3.32
CA PHE A 76 -19.00 9.41 1.96
C PHE A 76 -19.15 10.73 1.20
N ASP A 77 -20.36 11.29 1.20
CA ASP A 77 -20.64 12.55 0.49
C ASP A 77 -19.90 13.74 1.11
N ASP A 78 -19.74 13.76 2.43
CA ASP A 78 -19.03 14.82 3.15
C ASP A 78 -17.52 14.74 2.91
N GLN A 79 -16.93 13.54 2.84
CA GLN A 79 -15.54 13.34 2.47
C GLN A 79 -15.26 13.79 1.01
N ILE A 80 -16.14 13.47 0.07
CA ILE A 80 -16.01 13.95 -1.31
C ILE A 80 -15.97 15.49 -1.34
N LYS A 81 -16.88 16.16 -0.62
CA LYS A 81 -16.89 17.62 -0.52
C LYS A 81 -15.63 18.16 0.14
N TYR A 82 -15.16 17.50 1.21
CA TYR A 82 -13.94 17.88 1.88
C TYR A 82 -12.74 17.86 0.93
N PHE A 83 -12.50 16.76 0.22
CA PHE A 83 -11.38 16.65 -0.71
C PHE A 83 -11.53 17.63 -1.88
N ALA A 84 -12.75 17.83 -2.41
CA ALA A 84 -13.02 18.83 -3.44
C ALA A 84 -12.67 20.26 -2.94
N SER A 85 -12.94 20.59 -1.68
CA SER A 85 -12.57 21.89 -1.07
C SER A 85 -11.05 22.09 -0.95
N LYS A 86 -10.28 21.00 -1.02
CA LYS A 86 -8.82 20.98 -1.06
C LYS A 86 -8.25 20.94 -2.49
N GLY A 87 -9.11 21.04 -3.50
CA GLY A 87 -8.72 20.98 -4.91
C GLY A 87 -8.50 19.55 -5.44
N VAL A 88 -8.87 18.53 -4.67
CA VAL A 88 -8.75 17.13 -5.08
C VAL A 88 -10.06 16.65 -5.69
N GLY A 89 -10.05 16.37 -6.99
CA GLY A 89 -11.17 15.84 -7.75
C GLY A 89 -11.29 14.32 -7.66
N LEU A 90 -12.17 13.76 -8.50
CA LEU A 90 -12.32 12.32 -8.66
C LEU A 90 -11.65 11.86 -9.95
N VAL A 91 -10.83 10.79 -9.86
CA VAL A 91 -10.32 10.09 -11.04
C VAL A 91 -11.40 9.15 -11.57
N THR A 92 -11.91 8.28 -10.70
CA THR A 92 -12.94 7.31 -11.05
C THR A 92 -13.87 7.10 -9.87
N GLY A 93 -15.11 6.73 -10.16
CA GLY A 93 -16.08 6.39 -9.15
C GLY A 93 -17.20 5.55 -9.75
N GLY A 94 -17.83 4.77 -8.91
CA GLY A 94 -18.90 3.88 -9.33
C GLY A 94 -19.69 3.33 -8.15
N ASP A 95 -20.60 2.44 -8.49
CA ASP A 95 -21.44 1.74 -7.52
C ASP A 95 -21.58 0.27 -7.88
N TRP A 96 -22.01 -0.52 -6.88
CA TRP A 96 -22.39 -1.90 -7.06
C TRP A 96 -23.60 -2.24 -6.18
N GLN A 97 -24.28 -3.31 -6.52
CA GLN A 97 -25.34 -3.83 -5.68
C GLN A 97 -24.77 -4.89 -4.73
N GLY A 98 -24.76 -4.57 -3.43
CA GLY A 98 -24.43 -5.49 -2.37
C GLY A 98 -25.67 -6.21 -1.82
N HIS A 99 -25.48 -7.09 -0.83
CA HIS A 99 -26.55 -7.83 -0.17
C HIS A 99 -27.42 -6.93 0.71
N GLN A 100 -26.80 -5.97 1.41
CA GLN A 100 -27.47 -5.07 2.36
C GLN A 100 -27.81 -3.70 1.75
N GLY A 101 -27.50 -3.50 0.47
CA GLY A 101 -27.80 -2.24 -0.22
C GLY A 101 -26.86 -1.90 -1.34
N ARG A 102 -26.90 -0.63 -1.80
CA ARG A 102 -26.03 -0.12 -2.83
C ARG A 102 -24.73 0.38 -2.22
N GLY A 103 -23.61 -0.24 -2.61
CA GLY A 103 -22.28 0.26 -2.29
C GLY A 103 -21.79 1.29 -3.30
N ARG A 104 -20.87 2.15 -2.88
CA ARG A 104 -20.24 3.19 -3.71
C ARG A 104 -18.74 3.27 -3.43
N PHE A 105 -17.99 3.63 -4.44
CA PHE A 105 -16.58 3.96 -4.28
C PHE A 105 -16.21 5.18 -5.10
N ALA A 106 -15.16 5.89 -4.62
CA ALA A 106 -14.59 7.03 -5.29
C ALA A 106 -13.08 7.02 -5.12
N PHE A 107 -12.34 7.08 -6.21
CA PHE A 107 -10.89 7.24 -6.23
C PHE A 107 -10.56 8.71 -6.45
N LEU A 108 -9.80 9.27 -5.53
CA LEU A 108 -9.45 10.68 -5.47
C LEU A 108 -8.21 10.95 -6.34
N ASP A 109 -8.17 12.11 -6.98
CA ASP A 109 -7.03 12.54 -7.81
C ASP A 109 -5.87 13.04 -6.95
N THR A 110 -5.27 12.12 -6.20
CA THR A 110 -4.15 12.40 -5.31
C THR A 110 -2.79 11.99 -5.90
N ALA A 111 -2.77 11.19 -6.96
CA ALA A 111 -1.55 10.57 -7.46
C ALA A 111 -0.48 11.59 -7.92
N GLY A 112 -0.89 12.68 -8.57
CA GLY A 112 0.04 13.65 -9.14
C GLY A 112 0.95 14.34 -8.13
N GLN A 113 0.40 14.75 -6.97
CA GLN A 113 1.16 15.36 -5.88
C GLN A 113 1.48 14.36 -4.76
N GLY A 114 0.82 13.24 -4.74
CA GLY A 114 0.93 12.19 -3.73
C GLY A 114 1.83 11.03 -4.14
N ALA A 115 2.85 11.29 -4.98
CA ALA A 115 3.84 10.28 -5.38
C ALA A 115 3.22 8.99 -5.95
N GLY A 116 2.24 9.11 -6.84
CA GLY A 116 1.56 7.97 -7.44
C GLY A 116 0.52 7.28 -6.57
N ASN A 117 0.29 7.74 -5.34
CA ASN A 117 -0.70 7.16 -4.45
C ASN A 117 -2.10 7.70 -4.72
N THR A 118 -3.04 6.84 -5.03
CA THR A 118 -4.46 7.16 -5.14
C THR A 118 -5.18 6.78 -3.84
N LEU A 119 -5.88 7.73 -3.22
CA LEU A 119 -6.76 7.45 -2.10
C LEU A 119 -8.15 7.06 -2.62
N ALA A 120 -8.79 6.11 -1.97
CA ALA A 120 -10.14 5.69 -2.30
C ALA A 120 -11.07 5.80 -1.08
N LEU A 121 -12.28 6.25 -1.29
CA LEU A 121 -13.37 6.22 -0.32
C LEU A 121 -14.32 5.08 -0.70
N ILE A 122 -14.75 4.29 0.27
CA ILE A 122 -15.60 3.12 0.07
C ILE A 122 -16.76 3.18 1.04
N ASP A 123 -17.97 3.20 0.50
CA ASP A 123 -19.24 3.08 1.22
C ASP A 123 -19.79 1.68 0.92
N ASP A 124 -19.35 0.70 1.71
CA ASP A 124 -19.74 -0.71 1.54
C ASP A 124 -20.81 -1.09 2.55
N PRO A 125 -22.07 -1.29 2.13
CA PRO A 125 -23.14 -1.70 3.02
C PRO A 125 -22.96 -3.12 3.58
N ASP A 126 -22.13 -3.93 2.94
CA ASP A 126 -21.81 -5.28 3.35
C ASP A 126 -20.50 -5.37 4.15
N ALA A 127 -19.86 -4.23 4.44
CA ALA A 127 -18.62 -4.19 5.20
C ALA A 127 -18.84 -4.80 6.59
N GLU A 128 -18.11 -5.87 6.88
CA GLU A 128 -18.08 -6.38 8.24
C GLU A 128 -17.29 -5.39 9.13
N PRO A 129 -17.72 -5.20 10.39
CA PRO A 129 -16.91 -4.44 11.35
C PRO A 129 -15.48 -4.98 11.34
N ALA A 130 -14.50 -4.07 11.38
CA ALA A 130 -13.11 -4.49 11.49
C ALA A 130 -12.99 -5.46 12.68
N PRO A 131 -12.48 -6.70 12.47
CA PRO A 131 -12.39 -7.65 13.55
C PRO A 131 -11.51 -7.04 14.64
N SER A 132 -11.99 -7.04 15.85
CA SER A 132 -11.18 -6.73 17.03
C SER A 132 -10.00 -7.70 17.00
N VAL A 133 -8.82 -7.20 16.68
CA VAL A 133 -7.52 -7.90 16.61
C VAL A 133 -7.66 -9.38 16.25
N ASP A 134 -7.24 -9.78 15.06
CA ASP A 134 -7.24 -11.18 14.66
C ASP A 134 -6.38 -12.00 15.66
N SER A 135 -7.04 -12.59 16.64
CA SER A 135 -6.43 -13.40 17.70
C SER A 135 -6.07 -14.80 17.24
N THR A 136 -6.32 -15.14 15.97
CA THR A 136 -5.98 -16.45 15.43
C THR A 136 -4.47 -16.53 15.26
N PRO A 137 -3.79 -17.55 15.86
CA PRO A 137 -2.36 -17.74 15.66
C PRO A 137 -2.04 -17.81 14.18
N ASN A 138 -1.14 -16.95 13.72
CA ASN A 138 -0.61 -17.05 12.36
C ASN A 138 0.28 -18.30 12.30
N GLU A 139 -0.06 -19.23 11.41
CA GLU A 139 0.81 -20.38 11.09
C GLU A 139 2.11 -19.93 10.39
N TYR A 140 2.20 -18.66 10.05
CA TYR A 140 3.33 -18.02 9.40
C TYR A 140 4.00 -17.04 10.34
N PRO A 141 5.33 -16.89 10.28
CA PRO A 141 6.07 -15.91 11.08
C PRO A 141 5.71 -14.45 10.77
N LEU A 142 5.00 -14.19 9.67
CA LEU A 142 4.53 -12.86 9.26
C LEU A 142 3.24 -12.52 10.02
N THR A 143 3.31 -11.59 10.96
CA THR A 143 2.23 -11.39 11.94
C THR A 143 1.32 -10.20 11.63
N LYS A 144 1.86 -9.06 11.22
CA LYS A 144 1.09 -7.83 11.05
C LYS A 144 1.70 -6.92 9.98
N ILE A 145 0.86 -6.35 9.10
CA ILE A 145 1.25 -5.22 8.26
C ILE A 145 1.46 -4.01 9.17
N THR A 146 2.62 -3.38 9.07
CA THR A 146 3.03 -2.24 9.90
C THR A 146 2.86 -0.91 9.20
N HIS A 147 3.13 -0.88 7.89
CA HIS A 147 3.05 0.34 7.09
C HIS A 147 2.95 0.04 5.60
N PHE A 148 2.56 1.08 4.88
CA PHE A 148 2.55 1.18 3.43
C PHE A 148 3.64 2.17 3.04
N ALA A 149 4.52 1.82 2.10
CA ALA A 149 5.65 2.65 1.74
C ALA A 149 5.72 3.01 0.26
N TRP A 150 6.03 4.27 0.01
CA TRP A 150 6.26 4.84 -1.32
C TRP A 150 7.69 5.31 -1.46
N VAL A 151 8.25 5.12 -2.64
CA VAL A 151 9.49 5.77 -3.02
C VAL A 151 9.14 7.09 -3.68
N VAL A 152 9.76 8.16 -3.19
CA VAL A 152 9.47 9.55 -3.57
C VAL A 152 10.75 10.29 -3.92
N ARG A 153 10.63 11.36 -4.72
CA ARG A 153 11.77 12.23 -5.07
C ARG A 153 12.05 13.29 -4.02
N ASP A 154 10.99 13.78 -3.37
CA ASP A 154 11.09 14.78 -2.29
C ASP A 154 10.07 14.46 -1.19
N VAL A 155 10.57 14.00 -0.04
CA VAL A 155 9.75 13.69 1.14
C VAL A 155 9.00 14.94 1.64
N ARG A 156 9.61 16.13 1.57
CA ARG A 156 9.01 17.37 2.10
C ARG A 156 7.80 17.80 1.29
N GLU A 157 7.88 17.67 -0.02
CA GLU A 157 6.76 18.00 -0.92
C GLU A 157 5.57 17.06 -0.67
N VAL A 158 5.82 15.74 -0.66
CA VAL A 158 4.79 14.74 -0.43
C VAL A 158 4.16 14.86 0.96
N ASP A 159 4.97 14.99 2.01
CA ASP A 159 4.52 15.18 3.38
C ASP A 159 3.69 16.47 3.54
N SER A 160 4.12 17.58 2.90
CA SER A 160 3.35 18.83 2.92
C SER A 160 2.01 18.70 2.22
N TYR A 161 1.96 17.96 1.11
CA TYR A 161 0.73 17.67 0.40
C TYR A 161 -0.25 16.88 1.27
N TYR A 162 0.19 15.74 1.84
CA TYR A 162 -0.68 14.92 2.69
C TYR A 162 -1.10 15.64 3.99
N ALA A 163 -0.22 16.46 4.58
CA ALA A 163 -0.59 17.31 5.70
C ALA A 163 -1.73 18.29 5.34
N SER A 164 -1.73 18.84 4.11
CA SER A 164 -2.81 19.70 3.62
C SER A 164 -4.15 18.98 3.48
N LEU A 165 -4.10 17.66 3.28
CA LEU A 165 -5.26 16.76 3.20
C LEU A 165 -5.69 16.21 4.57
N GLY A 166 -5.05 16.64 5.66
CA GLY A 166 -5.41 16.25 7.02
C GLY A 166 -4.70 15.00 7.55
N PHE A 167 -3.68 14.49 6.84
CA PHE A 167 -2.82 13.43 7.38
C PHE A 167 -1.99 13.98 8.53
N LYS A 168 -1.81 13.15 9.55
CA LYS A 168 -1.02 13.51 10.71
C LYS A 168 0.43 13.08 10.52
N ARG A 169 1.34 14.04 10.48
CA ARG A 169 2.77 13.75 10.53
C ARG A 169 3.13 13.05 11.84
N LEU A 170 3.85 11.94 11.73
CA LEU A 170 4.36 11.19 12.87
C LEU A 170 5.82 11.53 13.18
N SER A 171 6.69 11.44 12.17
CA SER A 171 8.13 11.69 12.30
C SER A 171 8.78 11.88 10.94
N SER A 172 9.99 12.41 10.94
CA SER A 172 10.90 12.29 9.80
C SER A 172 12.31 12.01 10.29
N VAL A 173 13.09 11.27 9.49
CA VAL A 173 14.49 10.95 9.74
C VAL A 173 15.28 11.33 8.51
N ASP A 174 15.99 12.45 8.61
CA ASP A 174 16.94 12.89 7.58
C ASP A 174 18.26 12.12 7.75
N HIS A 175 18.88 11.73 6.65
CA HIS A 175 20.11 10.94 6.65
C HIS A 175 20.05 9.66 7.48
N ASN A 176 19.03 8.83 7.25
CA ASN A 176 18.96 7.52 7.91
C ASN A 176 20.14 6.65 7.49
N ILE A 177 21.01 6.34 8.44
CA ILE A 177 22.17 5.46 8.29
C ILE A 177 21.96 4.23 9.15
N SER A 178 21.46 3.16 8.53
CA SER A 178 21.27 1.88 9.20
C SER A 178 22.58 1.09 9.33
N LEU A 179 22.59 0.09 10.22
CA LEU A 179 23.69 -0.87 10.36
C LEU A 179 23.53 -2.04 9.39
N ASP A 180 24.58 -2.83 9.18
CA ASP A 180 24.58 -4.11 8.45
C ASP A 180 23.84 -4.07 7.11
N ARG A 181 24.09 -3.01 6.35
CA ARG A 181 23.42 -2.78 5.07
C ARG A 181 23.99 -3.68 3.99
N THR A 182 23.10 -4.39 3.31
CA THR A 182 23.45 -5.11 2.08
C THR A 182 22.45 -4.75 0.97
N TYR A 183 22.92 -4.80 -0.26
CA TYR A 183 22.12 -4.66 -1.45
C TYR A 183 22.53 -5.76 -2.42
N ARG A 184 21.56 -6.57 -2.88
CA ARG A 184 21.79 -7.76 -3.73
C ARG A 184 22.91 -8.67 -3.17
N GLY A 185 22.93 -8.86 -1.84
CA GLY A 185 23.88 -9.71 -1.12
C GLY A 185 25.28 -9.12 -0.92
N GLN A 186 25.54 -7.90 -1.37
CA GLN A 186 26.82 -7.22 -1.20
C GLN A 186 26.73 -6.15 -0.10
N PRO A 187 27.73 -6.02 0.78
CA PRO A 187 27.81 -4.91 1.72
C PRO A 187 27.84 -3.57 0.98
N VAL A 188 27.01 -2.61 1.43
CA VAL A 188 26.90 -1.29 0.79
C VAL A 188 26.78 -0.19 1.82
N THR A 189 26.99 1.05 1.34
CA THR A 189 26.61 2.27 2.05
C THR A 189 25.55 2.98 1.22
N TYR A 190 24.39 3.24 1.82
CA TYR A 190 23.33 4.06 1.25
C TYR A 190 22.72 4.94 2.33
N GLU A 191 22.13 6.03 1.93
CA GLU A 191 21.41 6.97 2.78
C GLU A 191 20.04 7.24 2.19
N MET A 192 19.06 7.42 3.05
CA MET A 192 17.71 7.77 2.68
C MET A 192 17.13 8.80 3.66
N TRP A 193 16.18 9.56 3.19
CA TRP A 193 15.31 10.35 4.04
C TRP A 193 13.97 9.64 4.18
N LEU A 194 13.52 9.45 5.41
CA LEU A 194 12.26 8.81 5.73
C LEU A 194 11.28 9.84 6.29
N GLY A 195 10.09 9.90 5.70
CA GLY A 195 8.93 10.62 6.26
C GLY A 195 7.86 9.61 6.69
N TRP A 196 7.20 9.92 7.79
CA TRP A 196 6.14 9.07 8.32
C TRP A 196 4.89 9.89 8.59
N ASP A 197 3.78 9.49 7.97
CA ASP A 197 2.46 10.08 8.16
C ASP A 197 1.44 9.03 8.59
N ARG A 198 0.27 9.49 9.00
CA ARG A 198 -0.84 8.61 9.36
C ARG A 198 -2.16 9.19 8.92
N SER A 199 -2.99 8.33 8.33
CA SER A 199 -4.40 8.59 8.14
C SER A 199 -5.20 7.45 8.77
N GLY A 200 -6.03 7.75 9.77
CA GLY A 200 -6.68 6.73 10.58
C GLY A 200 -5.66 5.79 11.23
N ASP A 201 -5.81 4.49 11.02
CA ASP A 201 -4.90 3.46 11.53
C ASP A 201 -3.81 3.05 10.53
N ALA A 202 -3.78 3.66 9.35
CA ALA A 202 -2.80 3.36 8.32
C ALA A 202 -1.55 4.23 8.44
N PRO A 203 -0.38 3.69 8.79
CA PRO A 203 0.90 4.40 8.71
C PRO A 203 1.41 4.37 7.28
N PHE A 204 1.88 5.53 6.81
CA PHE A 204 2.51 5.75 5.51
C PHE A 204 3.97 6.07 5.73
N GLU A 205 4.83 5.49 4.92
CA GLU A 205 6.24 5.79 4.86
C GLU A 205 6.59 6.37 3.49
N TRP A 206 7.24 7.52 3.48
CA TRP A 206 7.81 8.14 2.31
C TRP A 206 9.32 7.94 2.33
N VAL A 207 9.88 7.29 1.31
CA VAL A 207 11.30 6.97 1.22
C VAL A 207 11.92 7.76 0.09
N GLN A 208 12.76 8.71 0.44
CA GLN A 208 13.61 9.43 -0.52
C GLN A 208 15.02 8.86 -0.48
N GLN A 209 15.47 8.29 -1.59
CA GLN A 209 16.84 7.84 -1.75
C GLN A 209 17.78 9.07 -1.89
N ILE A 210 18.90 9.08 -1.15
CA ILE A 210 19.88 10.17 -1.16
C ILE A 210 21.17 9.72 -1.83
N THR A 211 21.78 8.63 -1.35
CA THR A 211 23.05 8.11 -1.89
C THR A 211 23.08 6.60 -1.90
N GLY A 212 23.98 6.03 -2.70
CA GLY A 212 24.31 4.61 -2.74
C GLY A 212 23.47 3.80 -3.70
N PRO A 213 23.85 2.55 -3.96
CA PRO A 213 23.00 1.58 -4.62
C PRO A 213 22.04 0.98 -3.61
N ASP A 214 20.75 1.00 -3.92
CA ASP A 214 19.70 0.40 -3.12
C ASP A 214 18.48 0.03 -4.00
N ILE A 215 17.51 -0.67 -3.41
CA ILE A 215 16.28 -1.07 -4.12
C ILE A 215 15.40 0.14 -4.46
N TYR A 216 15.51 1.25 -3.75
CA TYR A 216 14.72 2.45 -4.00
C TYR A 216 15.20 3.17 -5.26
N LEU A 217 16.52 3.23 -5.49
CA LEU A 217 17.09 3.74 -6.74
C LEU A 217 16.70 2.87 -7.93
N GLU A 218 16.71 1.53 -7.77
CA GLU A 218 16.21 0.61 -8.80
C GLU A 218 14.75 0.91 -9.13
N TYR A 219 13.92 1.04 -8.10
CA TYR A 219 12.49 1.30 -8.26
C TYR A 219 12.22 2.62 -8.98
N LEU A 220 12.87 3.72 -8.53
CA LEU A 220 12.75 5.04 -9.17
C LEU A 220 13.16 5.03 -10.64
N GLY A 221 14.21 4.28 -10.97
CA GLY A 221 14.68 4.13 -12.35
C GLY A 221 13.73 3.35 -13.25
N LYS A 222 13.01 2.38 -12.68
CA LYS A 222 12.13 1.47 -13.41
C LYS A 222 10.68 1.96 -13.48
N HIS A 223 10.16 2.54 -12.40
CA HIS A 223 8.76 2.86 -12.22
C HIS A 223 8.46 4.35 -11.98
N GLY A 224 9.48 5.16 -11.67
CA GLY A 224 9.26 6.50 -11.13
C GLY A 224 8.82 6.46 -9.67
N GLU A 225 8.15 7.51 -9.21
CA GLU A 225 7.57 7.56 -7.88
C GLU A 225 6.37 6.61 -7.76
N GLY A 226 6.21 5.97 -6.62
CA GLY A 226 5.07 5.07 -6.44
C GLY A 226 5.17 4.14 -5.23
N PHE A 227 4.16 3.29 -5.11
CA PHE A 227 4.06 2.30 -4.05
C PHE A 227 5.15 1.23 -4.22
N HIS A 228 6.01 1.10 -3.21
CA HIS A 228 7.16 0.21 -3.27
C HIS A 228 6.99 -1.05 -2.40
N HIS A 229 6.65 -0.89 -1.12
CA HIS A 229 6.63 -2.05 -0.23
C HIS A 229 5.55 -2.01 0.85
N LEU A 230 5.27 -3.20 1.36
CA LEU A 230 4.53 -3.41 2.59
C LEU A 230 5.50 -3.83 3.68
N GLY A 231 5.52 -3.08 4.79
CA GLY A 231 6.22 -3.50 6.00
C GLY A 231 5.40 -4.54 6.76
N VAL A 232 6.04 -5.63 7.16
CA VAL A 232 5.39 -6.75 7.85
C VAL A 232 6.22 -7.18 9.05
N ASN A 233 5.63 -7.15 10.24
CA ASN A 233 6.30 -7.70 11.42
C ASN A 233 6.49 -9.21 11.31
N VAL A 234 7.65 -9.67 11.77
CA VAL A 234 7.96 -11.09 11.90
C VAL A 234 8.36 -11.42 13.34
N THR A 235 8.07 -12.64 13.78
CA THR A 235 8.47 -13.14 15.10
C THR A 235 9.85 -13.77 15.10
N ASP A 236 10.26 -14.31 13.95
CA ASP A 236 11.57 -14.91 13.71
C ASP A 236 12.06 -14.49 12.32
N MET A 237 13.12 -13.68 12.28
CA MET A 237 13.66 -13.15 11.04
C MET A 237 14.30 -14.24 10.18
N ASP A 238 15.06 -15.13 10.78
CA ASP A 238 15.84 -16.11 10.02
C ASP A 238 14.93 -17.19 9.43
N GLU A 239 13.90 -17.63 10.16
CA GLU A 239 12.89 -18.55 9.63
C GLU A 239 12.04 -17.86 8.55
N SER A 240 11.75 -16.57 8.70
CA SER A 240 11.02 -15.79 7.68
C SER A 240 11.82 -15.68 6.38
N ILE A 241 13.12 -15.39 6.46
CA ILE A 241 14.00 -15.33 5.29
C ILE A 241 14.05 -16.70 4.59
N LYS A 242 14.24 -17.76 5.34
CA LYS A 242 14.27 -19.14 4.82
C LYS A 242 12.97 -19.49 4.11
N LEU A 243 11.83 -19.16 4.72
CA LEU A 243 10.50 -19.38 4.13
C LEU A 243 10.32 -18.62 2.83
N MET A 244 10.68 -17.33 2.79
CA MET A 244 10.53 -16.50 1.60
C MET A 244 11.48 -16.94 0.50
N THR A 245 12.72 -17.27 0.82
CA THR A 245 13.71 -17.79 -0.13
C THR A 245 13.25 -19.11 -0.76
N ALA A 246 12.70 -20.02 0.04
CA ALA A 246 12.15 -21.29 -0.46
C ALA A 246 10.96 -21.12 -1.41
N ARG A 247 10.30 -19.96 -1.36
CA ARG A 247 9.21 -19.57 -2.27
C ARG A 247 9.65 -18.71 -3.45
N GLY A 248 10.95 -18.57 -3.67
CA GLY A 248 11.50 -17.82 -4.80
C GLY A 248 11.63 -16.30 -4.55
N ALA A 249 11.46 -15.84 -3.32
CA ALA A 249 11.62 -14.43 -2.95
C ALA A 249 12.83 -14.25 -2.00
N PRO A 250 14.08 -14.29 -2.50
CA PRO A 250 15.28 -14.12 -1.68
C PRO A 250 15.42 -12.67 -1.20
N PRO A 251 16.26 -12.42 -0.17
CA PRO A 251 16.59 -11.07 0.25
C PRO A 251 17.21 -10.23 -0.88
N SER A 252 16.70 -9.02 -1.06
CA SER A 252 17.22 -8.02 -1.99
C SER A 252 18.02 -6.92 -1.28
N GLN A 253 17.59 -6.53 -0.07
CA GLN A 253 18.24 -5.52 0.74
C GLN A 253 18.07 -5.84 2.21
N THR A 254 19.07 -5.47 3.04
CA THR A 254 18.99 -5.58 4.50
C THR A 254 19.39 -4.29 5.17
N ALA A 255 18.83 -4.08 6.37
CA ALA A 255 19.21 -3.02 7.28
C ALA A 255 19.06 -3.50 8.72
N ALA A 256 19.76 -2.88 9.65
CA ALA A 256 19.63 -3.16 11.07
C ALA A 256 19.76 -1.87 11.90
N TRP A 257 19.25 -1.89 13.11
CA TRP A 257 19.36 -0.79 14.07
C TRP A 257 19.47 -1.33 15.50
N ASN A 258 20.02 -0.52 16.38
CA ASN A 258 20.09 -0.87 17.79
C ASN A 258 18.82 -0.43 18.53
N THR A 259 18.32 -1.31 19.39
CA THR A 259 17.24 -1.00 20.34
C THR A 259 17.72 -1.31 21.77
N PRO A 260 17.06 -0.81 22.82
CA PRO A 260 17.38 -1.14 24.19
C PRO A 260 17.29 -2.65 24.51
N ARG A 261 16.54 -3.42 23.69
CA ARG A 261 16.28 -4.85 23.89
C ARG A 261 17.04 -5.76 22.92
N GLY A 262 17.88 -5.20 22.06
CA GLY A 262 18.65 -5.95 21.09
C GLY A 262 18.68 -5.30 19.72
N LYS A 263 19.01 -6.07 18.71
CA LYS A 263 19.18 -5.60 17.34
C LYS A 263 17.88 -5.77 16.55
N GLY A 264 17.29 -4.67 16.12
CA GLY A 264 16.21 -4.64 15.13
C GLY A 264 16.76 -4.93 13.73
N ARG A 265 15.97 -5.54 12.87
CA ARG A 265 16.34 -5.91 11.50
C ARG A 265 15.19 -5.64 10.53
N ALA A 266 15.54 -5.10 9.36
CA ALA A 266 14.68 -5.04 8.18
C ALA A 266 15.31 -5.85 7.06
N VAL A 267 14.49 -6.66 6.38
CA VAL A 267 14.91 -7.46 5.24
C VAL A 267 13.87 -7.36 4.14
N TYR A 268 14.26 -6.76 3.05
CA TYR A 268 13.43 -6.68 1.84
C TYR A 268 13.60 -7.96 1.05
N VAL A 269 12.48 -8.60 0.69
CA VAL A 269 12.47 -9.82 -0.11
C VAL A 269 11.86 -9.55 -1.48
N ASP A 270 12.43 -10.17 -2.51
CA ASP A 270 12.12 -9.89 -3.92
C ASP A 270 10.78 -10.54 -4.32
N THR A 271 9.69 -9.92 -3.91
CA THR A 271 8.32 -10.35 -4.23
C THR A 271 7.69 -9.58 -5.38
N GLU A 272 8.33 -8.55 -5.91
CA GLU A 272 7.83 -7.76 -7.04
C GLU A 272 7.40 -8.61 -8.24
N PRO A 273 8.14 -9.67 -8.67
CA PRO A 273 7.73 -10.52 -9.79
C PRO A 273 6.40 -11.26 -9.60
N TYR A 274 5.90 -11.35 -8.36
CA TYR A 274 4.69 -12.12 -8.03
C TYR A 274 3.44 -11.26 -7.77
N GLY A 275 3.56 -9.94 -7.80
CA GLY A 275 2.42 -9.07 -7.52
C GLY A 275 2.76 -7.57 -7.55
N GLY A 276 3.92 -7.20 -8.10
CA GLY A 276 4.32 -5.79 -8.25
C GLY A 276 4.61 -5.07 -6.93
N VAL A 277 4.84 -5.81 -5.84
CA VAL A 277 5.04 -5.24 -4.49
C VAL A 277 6.18 -5.96 -3.78
N THR A 278 7.12 -5.21 -3.24
CA THR A 278 8.17 -5.72 -2.34
C THR A 278 7.60 -5.92 -0.93
N LEU A 279 8.03 -6.95 -0.23
CA LEU A 279 7.77 -7.10 1.20
C LEU A 279 9.01 -6.73 2.00
N GLU A 280 8.82 -5.91 3.02
CA GLU A 280 9.80 -5.65 4.06
C GLU A 280 9.46 -6.47 5.30
N LEU A 281 10.30 -7.42 5.65
CA LEU A 281 10.22 -8.18 6.89
C LEU A 281 10.85 -7.35 8.01
N ILE A 282 10.13 -7.12 9.10
CA ILE A 282 10.58 -6.29 10.21
C ILE A 282 10.61 -7.12 11.49
N TYR A 283 11.78 -7.22 12.08
CA TYR A 283 11.97 -7.78 13.41
C TYR A 283 12.40 -6.67 14.36
N ASP A 284 11.55 -6.36 15.32
CA ASP A 284 11.85 -5.41 16.39
C ASP A 284 11.75 -6.13 17.73
N PRO A 285 12.88 -6.33 18.43
CA PRO A 285 12.89 -6.99 19.75
C PRO A 285 12.21 -6.08 20.77
N ARG A 286 10.97 -6.45 21.14
CA ARG A 286 10.12 -5.74 22.11
C ARG A 286 10.25 -6.30 23.53
#